data_074004d2d695a21476b45adb618a315c
#
_entry.id   074004d2d695a21476b45adb618a315c
#
_cell.length_a   1.000
_cell.length_b   1.000
_cell.length_c   1.000
_cell.angle_alpha   90.00
_cell.angle_beta   90.00
_cell.angle_gamma   90.00
#
_symmetry.space_group_name_H-M   'P 1'
#
loop_
_entity.id
_entity.type
_entity.pdbx_description
1 polymer ?
#
loop_
_entity_poly.entity_id
_entity_poly.type
_entity_poly.pdbx_seq_one_letter_code
_entity_poly.pdbx_strand_id
1 'polypeptide(L)'
;MVKGFIFFRTGKIPFVIENYRMDLFTDDSLLEIFCKEYNFKENYILQGLCFDIGPHGRKATFLVENSMGSTCYLRCYIVYTFNKDETYDRIGIQSPSLDAVFGYEHKYIEMVRSGINLALEPKKVYTIPFDMNKQKYELIFQIGHNHRLGLLEDFSRKGELILPLHTNEIQECYDIATVLCRLAMFMTSHTDILFKRITLYRKEVRVGWFYCPFISEDAVDRYNGLFYEFDIMKYIPKLLNNIALDSGNKITQSIPLGHLGNFDSMFTPQRFVEQIVAFEYLFDKLEHKKAQNLQFPLKKELEYMFNEYPQLLSQTNLSAEKVSNQIKEIRRTIAHGYAYYYDFKNDRSSKYLMILLDKLIRCMSLKLIGFSNDDISNFMPFYP
;
A
#
# COMPACT_ATOMS: atom_id res chain seq x y z
N MET A 1 -15.17 -13.45 10.73
CA MET A 1 -16.61 -13.45 10.36
C MET A 1 -17.33 -12.45 11.26
N VAL A 2 -17.97 -11.41 10.71
CA VAL A 2 -18.74 -10.36 11.46
C VAL A 2 -20.21 -10.54 11.19
N LYS A 3 -21.05 -10.44 12.22
CA LYS A 3 -22.52 -10.60 12.12
C LYS A 3 -23.23 -9.32 12.57
N GLY A 4 -24.43 -9.07 12.02
CA GLY A 4 -25.18 -7.89 12.40
C GLY A 4 -26.50 -7.72 11.67
N PHE A 5 -26.99 -6.47 11.69
CA PHE A 5 -28.15 -6.03 10.92
C PHE A 5 -27.83 -4.73 10.19
N ILE A 6 -28.26 -4.61 8.94
CA ILE A 6 -28.37 -3.31 8.29
C ILE A 6 -29.77 -2.72 8.54
N PHE A 7 -29.83 -1.39 8.61
CA PHE A 7 -31.09 -0.66 8.64
C PHE A 7 -31.52 -0.36 7.20
N PHE A 8 -32.66 -0.87 6.82
CA PHE A 8 -33.22 -0.67 5.49
C PHE A 8 -34.70 -0.28 5.58
N ARG A 9 -35.01 0.93 5.18
CA ARG A 9 -36.36 1.50 5.26
C ARG A 9 -36.97 1.31 6.68
N THR A 10 -38.07 0.56 6.80
CA THR A 10 -38.74 0.27 8.09
C THR A 10 -38.24 -1.03 8.72
N GLY A 11 -37.31 -1.73 8.09
CA GLY A 11 -36.87 -3.06 8.51
C GLY A 11 -35.41 -3.14 8.90
N LYS A 12 -35.03 -4.32 9.38
CA LYS A 12 -33.64 -4.72 9.66
C LYS A 12 -33.38 -5.98 8.88
N ILE A 13 -32.28 -5.99 8.11
CA ILE A 13 -31.84 -7.16 7.36
C ILE A 13 -30.62 -7.74 8.06
N PRO A 14 -30.66 -8.97 8.57
CA PRO A 14 -29.51 -9.66 9.12
C PRO A 14 -28.43 -9.84 8.05
N PHE A 15 -27.16 -9.78 8.46
CA PHE A 15 -26.04 -10.05 7.58
C PHE A 15 -24.94 -10.85 8.26
N VAL A 16 -24.09 -11.43 7.40
CA VAL A 16 -22.77 -11.95 7.76
C VAL A 16 -21.73 -11.35 6.82
N ILE A 17 -20.62 -10.89 7.37
CA ILE A 17 -19.46 -10.41 6.57
C ILE A 17 -18.33 -11.43 6.73
N GLU A 18 -17.80 -11.85 5.59
CA GLU A 18 -16.57 -12.62 5.49
C GLU A 18 -15.73 -12.09 4.31
N ASN A 19 -14.45 -11.78 4.57
CA ASN A 19 -13.54 -11.24 3.55
C ASN A 19 -14.14 -10.06 2.74
N TYR A 20 -14.77 -9.10 3.44
CA TYR A 20 -15.43 -7.91 2.84
C TYR A 20 -16.61 -8.23 1.90
N ARG A 21 -17.08 -9.45 1.91
CA ARG A 21 -18.36 -9.86 1.32
C ARG A 21 -19.40 -9.91 2.41
N MET A 22 -20.48 -9.16 2.24
CA MET A 22 -21.66 -9.12 3.13
C MET A 22 -22.80 -9.87 2.48
N ASP A 23 -23.22 -10.98 3.04
CA ASP A 23 -24.39 -11.74 2.62
C ASP A 23 -25.58 -11.38 3.50
N LEU A 24 -26.69 -11.01 2.86
CA LEU A 24 -27.93 -10.56 3.49
C LEU A 24 -28.91 -11.75 3.63
N PHE A 25 -29.59 -11.84 4.78
CA PHE A 25 -30.54 -12.89 5.09
C PHE A 25 -31.92 -12.26 5.38
N THR A 26 -32.86 -12.39 4.45
CA THR A 26 -34.19 -11.82 4.59
C THR A 26 -35.21 -12.61 3.75
N ASP A 27 -36.50 -12.31 3.91
CA ASP A 27 -37.53 -12.85 3.04
C ASP A 27 -37.46 -12.29 1.61
N ASP A 28 -38.08 -12.99 0.68
CA ASP A 28 -37.96 -12.66 -0.76
C ASP A 28 -38.55 -11.27 -1.08
N SER A 29 -39.58 -10.81 -0.33
CA SER A 29 -40.24 -9.53 -0.60
C SER A 29 -39.36 -8.34 -0.25
N LEU A 30 -38.68 -8.38 0.89
CA LEU A 30 -37.75 -7.32 1.32
C LEU A 30 -36.47 -7.36 0.52
N LEU A 31 -36.00 -8.56 0.15
CA LEU A 31 -34.86 -8.74 -0.74
C LEU A 31 -35.12 -8.15 -2.13
N GLU A 32 -36.33 -8.38 -2.69
CA GLU A 32 -36.70 -7.81 -3.99
C GLU A 32 -36.65 -6.27 -3.97
N ILE A 33 -37.15 -5.66 -2.89
CA ILE A 33 -37.10 -4.21 -2.72
C ILE A 33 -35.66 -3.71 -2.60
N PHE A 34 -34.83 -4.40 -1.81
CA PHE A 34 -33.39 -4.08 -1.68
C PHE A 34 -32.68 -4.18 -3.03
N CYS A 35 -32.91 -5.25 -3.77
CA CYS A 35 -32.32 -5.47 -5.08
C CYS A 35 -32.74 -4.39 -6.09
N LYS A 36 -34.00 -3.98 -6.10
CA LYS A 36 -34.48 -2.87 -6.96
C LYS A 36 -33.79 -1.55 -6.65
N GLU A 37 -33.40 -1.32 -5.39
CA GLU A 37 -32.80 -0.07 -4.96
C GLU A 37 -31.28 -0.05 -5.18
N TYR A 38 -30.61 -1.17 -4.97
CA TYR A 38 -29.14 -1.23 -4.88
C TYR A 38 -28.43 -2.11 -5.92
N ASN A 39 -29.12 -3.04 -6.61
CA ASN A 39 -28.46 -3.83 -7.64
C ASN A 39 -27.87 -2.94 -8.73
N PHE A 40 -26.61 -3.21 -9.08
CA PHE A 40 -25.82 -2.44 -10.05
C PHE A 40 -25.53 -0.99 -9.63
N LYS A 41 -25.88 -0.59 -8.42
CA LYS A 41 -25.47 0.69 -7.85
C LYS A 41 -24.07 0.56 -7.27
N GLU A 42 -23.21 1.51 -7.59
CA GLU A 42 -21.84 1.57 -7.10
C GLU A 42 -21.68 2.62 -6.02
N ASN A 43 -20.75 2.35 -5.08
CA ASN A 43 -20.30 3.29 -4.07
C ASN A 43 -21.44 3.92 -3.23
N TYR A 44 -22.20 3.10 -2.53
CA TYR A 44 -23.26 3.57 -1.65
C TYR A 44 -23.00 3.18 -0.18
N ILE A 45 -23.69 3.86 0.72
CA ILE A 45 -23.50 3.68 2.17
C ILE A 45 -24.71 2.94 2.76
N LEU A 46 -24.42 1.92 3.57
CA LEU A 46 -25.39 1.27 4.45
C LEU A 46 -25.06 1.56 5.91
N GLN A 47 -26.09 1.67 6.74
CA GLN A 47 -25.97 1.83 8.19
C GLN A 47 -26.50 0.57 8.89
N GLY A 48 -25.86 0.19 10.01
CA GLY A 48 -26.27 -1.01 10.72
C GLY A 48 -25.68 -1.16 12.12
N LEU A 49 -25.77 -2.37 12.64
CA LEU A 49 -25.17 -2.80 13.91
C LEU A 49 -24.34 -4.06 13.70
N CYS A 50 -23.14 -4.10 14.29
CA CYS A 50 -22.29 -5.28 14.39
C CYS A 50 -22.30 -5.84 15.81
N PHE A 51 -22.38 -7.17 15.97
CA PHE A 51 -22.49 -7.83 17.27
C PHE A 51 -21.20 -8.49 17.78
N ASP A 52 -20.21 -8.67 16.92
CA ASP A 52 -18.98 -9.41 17.30
C ASP A 52 -18.06 -8.65 18.26
N ILE A 53 -18.37 -7.39 18.57
CA ILE A 53 -17.55 -6.50 19.41
C ILE A 53 -18.28 -6.17 20.74
N GLY A 54 -19.14 -7.07 21.22
CA GLY A 54 -19.82 -6.93 22.51
C GLY A 54 -21.31 -7.26 22.48
N PRO A 55 -21.93 -7.54 23.63
CA PRO A 55 -23.28 -8.12 23.72
C PRO A 55 -24.41 -7.21 23.24
N HIS A 56 -24.18 -5.92 23.11
CA HIS A 56 -25.26 -4.95 22.79
C HIS A 56 -25.25 -4.46 21.33
N GLY A 57 -24.38 -5.03 20.48
CA GLY A 57 -24.19 -4.55 19.12
C GLY A 57 -23.57 -3.14 19.08
N ARG A 58 -22.80 -2.84 18.08
CA ARG A 58 -22.20 -1.52 17.86
C ARG A 58 -22.62 -0.96 16.54
N LYS A 59 -22.94 0.32 16.50
CA LYS A 59 -23.27 1.03 15.28
C LYS A 59 -22.17 0.87 14.25
N ALA A 60 -22.52 0.68 13.00
CA ALA A 60 -21.59 0.50 11.91
C ALA A 60 -22.06 1.22 10.65
N THR A 61 -21.08 1.70 9.88
CA THR A 61 -21.25 2.29 8.55
C THR A 61 -20.47 1.49 7.53
N PHE A 62 -21.13 1.06 6.46
CA PHE A 62 -20.53 0.22 5.41
C PHE A 62 -20.48 1.01 4.11
N LEU A 63 -19.31 1.10 3.48
CA LEU A 63 -19.16 1.58 2.12
C LEU A 63 -19.19 0.37 1.19
N VAL A 64 -20.29 0.24 0.46
CA VAL A 64 -20.49 -0.85 -0.50
C VAL A 64 -19.95 -0.41 -1.85
N GLU A 65 -19.07 -1.22 -2.43
CA GLU A 65 -18.55 -0.99 -3.78
C GLU A 65 -19.60 -1.32 -4.84
N ASN A 66 -20.19 -2.50 -4.72
CA ASN A 66 -21.30 -2.94 -5.57
C ASN A 66 -22.12 -4.02 -4.86
N SER A 67 -23.28 -4.38 -5.43
CA SER A 67 -24.11 -5.47 -4.92
C SER A 67 -24.70 -6.30 -6.06
N MET A 68 -24.90 -7.59 -5.76
CA MET A 68 -25.51 -8.55 -6.68
C MET A 68 -26.44 -9.49 -5.90
N GLY A 69 -27.74 -9.35 -6.10
CA GLY A 69 -28.74 -10.09 -5.33
C GLY A 69 -28.64 -9.75 -3.82
N SER A 70 -28.54 -10.78 -3.00
CA SER A 70 -28.38 -10.67 -1.54
C SER A 70 -26.93 -10.43 -1.09
N THR A 71 -25.99 -10.28 -2.00
CA THR A 71 -24.59 -10.11 -1.67
C THR A 71 -24.14 -8.68 -1.96
N CYS A 72 -23.50 -8.03 -0.97
CA CYS A 72 -22.85 -6.74 -1.08
C CYS A 72 -21.33 -6.92 -0.95
N TYR A 73 -20.57 -6.30 -1.84
CA TYR A 73 -19.11 -6.26 -1.78
C TYR A 73 -18.68 -4.95 -1.13
N LEU A 74 -18.02 -5.06 0.02
CA LEU A 74 -17.62 -3.90 0.81
C LEU A 74 -16.23 -3.42 0.41
N ARG A 75 -16.10 -2.14 0.17
CA ARG A 75 -14.83 -1.47 0.07
C ARG A 75 -14.18 -1.30 1.45
N CYS A 76 -14.97 -0.90 2.42
CA CYS A 76 -14.57 -0.74 3.82
C CYS A 76 -15.79 -0.59 4.73
N TYR A 77 -15.58 -0.62 6.05
CA TYR A 77 -16.60 -0.29 7.03
C TYR A 77 -16.02 0.27 8.32
N ILE A 78 -16.84 1.02 9.05
CA ILE A 78 -16.53 1.58 10.37
C ILE A 78 -17.40 0.88 11.41
N VAL A 79 -16.79 0.53 12.56
CA VAL A 79 -17.52 0.10 13.76
C VAL A 79 -17.24 1.10 14.86
N TYR A 80 -18.28 1.75 15.38
CA TYR A 80 -18.16 2.79 16.38
C TYR A 80 -18.01 2.22 17.80
N THR A 81 -17.28 2.93 18.65
CA THR A 81 -17.08 2.54 20.06
C THR A 81 -18.39 2.66 20.85
N PHE A 82 -19.22 3.65 20.53
CA PHE A 82 -20.49 3.94 21.21
C PHE A 82 -21.65 3.91 20.22
N ASN A 83 -22.89 3.72 20.73
CA ASN A 83 -24.10 3.65 19.89
C ASN A 83 -24.68 5.03 19.54
N LYS A 84 -23.91 6.09 19.64
CA LYS A 84 -24.30 7.43 19.21
C LYS A 84 -23.79 7.74 17.81
N ASP A 85 -24.40 8.71 17.15
CA ASP A 85 -23.84 9.26 15.89
C ASP A 85 -22.53 9.96 16.23
N GLU A 86 -21.44 9.31 15.87
CA GLU A 86 -20.12 9.79 16.20
C GLU A 86 -19.47 10.42 14.99
N THR A 87 -19.08 11.67 15.17
CA THR A 87 -18.18 12.34 14.25
C THR A 87 -16.75 12.02 14.63
N TYR A 88 -15.88 11.95 13.66
CA TYR A 88 -14.45 11.77 13.83
C TYR A 88 -13.72 12.86 13.03
N ASP A 89 -12.56 13.26 13.54
CA ASP A 89 -11.74 14.34 12.95
C ASP A 89 -10.31 13.90 12.64
N ARG A 90 -9.96 12.64 12.98
CA ARG A 90 -8.63 12.09 12.72
C ARG A 90 -8.70 10.58 12.47
N ILE A 91 -7.77 10.11 11.64
CA ILE A 91 -7.50 8.70 11.42
C ILE A 91 -6.08 8.38 11.92
N GLY A 92 -5.94 7.28 12.63
CA GLY A 92 -4.65 6.75 13.12
C GLY A 92 -4.38 5.39 12.52
N ILE A 93 -3.22 5.21 11.90
CA ILE A 93 -2.83 3.98 11.21
C ILE A 93 -1.60 3.38 11.88
N GLN A 94 -1.69 2.10 12.24
CA GLN A 94 -0.58 1.31 12.78
C GLN A 94 -0.13 0.29 11.74
N SER A 95 1.12 0.37 11.33
CA SER A 95 1.70 -0.48 10.29
C SER A 95 3.15 -0.83 10.62
N PRO A 96 3.47 -2.13 10.82
CA PRO A 96 4.85 -2.54 11.06
C PRO A 96 5.81 -2.09 9.95
N SER A 97 5.39 -2.18 8.68
CA SER A 97 6.21 -1.77 7.54
C SER A 97 6.47 -0.25 7.52
N LEU A 98 5.45 0.57 7.84
CA LEU A 98 5.64 2.02 7.93
C LEU A 98 6.43 2.42 9.19
N ASP A 99 6.28 1.69 10.29
CA ASP A 99 7.11 1.88 11.48
C ASP A 99 8.61 1.71 11.16
N ALA A 100 8.95 0.69 10.36
CA ALA A 100 10.32 0.48 9.90
C ALA A 100 10.80 1.60 8.95
N VAL A 101 9.98 2.00 7.96
CA VAL A 101 10.27 3.12 7.05
C VAL A 101 10.55 4.42 7.79
N PHE A 102 9.77 4.73 8.84
CA PHE A 102 9.95 5.93 9.66
C PHE A 102 11.01 5.77 10.77
N GLY A 103 11.69 4.61 10.84
CA GLY A 103 12.76 4.36 11.80
C GLY A 103 12.27 4.30 13.25
N TYR A 104 11.10 3.70 13.49
CA TYR A 104 10.45 3.63 14.79
C TYR A 104 11.39 3.18 15.93
N GLU A 105 12.07 2.05 15.77
CA GLU A 105 12.92 1.50 16.84
C GLU A 105 14.06 2.44 17.21
N HIS A 106 14.73 3.00 16.22
CA HIS A 106 15.83 3.95 16.44
C HIS A 106 15.34 5.19 17.20
N LYS A 107 14.25 5.79 16.73
CA LYS A 107 13.67 6.99 17.36
C LYS A 107 13.12 6.71 18.75
N TYR A 108 12.53 5.56 18.97
CA TYR A 108 12.08 5.14 20.29
C TYR A 108 13.24 5.05 21.28
N ILE A 109 14.35 4.38 20.88
CA ILE A 109 15.54 4.25 21.73
C ILE A 109 16.15 5.63 22.03
N GLU A 110 16.23 6.51 21.03
CA GLU A 110 16.72 7.89 21.19
C GLU A 110 15.91 8.66 22.21
N MET A 111 14.57 8.59 22.12
CA MET A 111 13.66 9.26 23.06
C MET A 111 13.79 8.71 24.48
N VAL A 112 13.87 7.40 24.65
CA VAL A 112 14.07 6.78 25.98
C VAL A 112 15.39 7.20 26.59
N ARG A 113 16.48 7.22 25.82
CA ARG A 113 17.79 7.67 26.28
C ARG A 113 17.81 9.16 26.67
N SER A 114 17.02 9.98 26.02
CA SER A 114 16.86 11.40 26.35
C SER A 114 15.97 11.66 27.58
N GLY A 115 15.41 10.62 28.18
CA GLY A 115 14.54 10.72 29.36
C GLY A 115 13.12 11.21 29.04
N ILE A 116 12.70 11.20 27.77
CA ILE A 116 11.34 11.58 27.39
C ILE A 116 10.34 10.53 27.89
N ASN A 117 9.34 10.99 28.65
CA ASN A 117 8.27 10.12 29.11
C ASN A 117 7.27 9.84 28.03
N LEU A 118 7.32 8.64 27.42
CA LEU A 118 6.41 8.17 26.38
C LEU A 118 5.13 7.54 26.96
N ALA A 119 5.07 7.32 28.26
CA ALA A 119 3.95 6.62 28.89
C ALA A 119 2.69 7.50 29.02
N LEU A 120 2.87 8.81 29.17
CA LEU A 120 1.77 9.75 29.41
C LEU A 120 1.30 10.46 28.16
N GLU A 121 2.22 10.79 27.26
CA GLU A 121 1.89 11.52 26.03
C GLU A 121 2.66 10.97 24.82
N PRO A 122 1.99 10.63 23.71
CA PRO A 122 2.66 10.31 22.46
C PRO A 122 3.47 11.50 21.96
N LYS A 123 4.71 11.26 21.51
CA LYS A 123 5.57 12.30 20.96
C LYS A 123 5.53 12.29 19.43
N LYS A 124 5.29 13.47 18.85
CA LYS A 124 5.42 13.68 17.41
C LYS A 124 6.90 13.63 17.02
N VAL A 125 7.21 12.80 16.04
CA VAL A 125 8.56 12.64 15.48
C VAL A 125 8.71 13.40 14.19
N TYR A 126 7.73 13.22 13.28
CA TYR A 126 7.72 13.87 11.98
C TYR A 126 6.34 14.48 11.71
N THR A 127 6.32 15.60 10.99
CA THR A 127 5.12 16.17 10.38
C THR A 127 5.41 16.39 8.91
N ILE A 128 4.63 15.75 8.04
CA ILE A 128 4.87 15.67 6.60
C ILE A 128 3.65 16.22 5.89
N PRO A 129 3.74 17.41 5.26
CA PRO A 129 2.64 17.93 4.46
C PRO A 129 2.54 17.21 3.11
N PHE A 130 1.31 16.98 2.64
CA PHE A 130 1.03 16.50 1.30
C PHE A 130 -0.36 16.92 0.83
N ASP A 131 -0.57 16.89 -0.48
CA ASP A 131 -1.86 17.25 -1.10
C ASP A 131 -2.55 15.99 -1.64
N MET A 132 -3.85 15.83 -1.34
CA MET A 132 -4.70 14.77 -1.87
C MET A 132 -6.09 15.33 -2.16
N ASN A 133 -6.66 15.01 -3.32
CA ASN A 133 -8.02 15.47 -3.72
C ASN A 133 -8.21 17.01 -3.59
N LYS A 134 -7.17 17.80 -3.90
CA LYS A 134 -7.13 19.27 -3.78
C LYS A 134 -7.22 19.81 -2.35
N GLN A 135 -7.03 18.96 -1.36
CA GLN A 135 -6.95 19.31 0.06
C GLN A 135 -5.55 19.08 0.60
N LYS A 136 -5.15 19.90 1.57
CA LYS A 136 -3.84 19.80 2.23
C LYS A 136 -3.94 18.95 3.47
N TYR A 137 -3.11 17.93 3.56
CA TYR A 137 -3.02 17.03 4.71
C TYR A 137 -1.68 17.18 5.41
N GLU A 138 -1.67 16.83 6.69
CA GLU A 138 -0.47 16.68 7.48
C GLU A 138 -0.39 15.26 8.02
N LEU A 139 0.53 14.46 7.50
CA LEU A 139 0.84 13.16 8.06
C LEU A 139 1.74 13.34 9.27
N ILE A 140 1.27 12.92 10.43
CA ILE A 140 2.01 13.02 11.69
C ILE A 140 2.44 11.62 12.10
N PHE A 141 3.75 11.36 12.13
CA PHE A 141 4.27 10.15 12.75
C PHE A 141 4.55 10.41 14.22
N GLN A 142 3.91 9.62 15.07
CA GLN A 142 4.09 9.71 16.53
C GLN A 142 4.49 8.37 17.12
N ILE A 143 5.24 8.45 18.21
CA ILE A 143 5.65 7.30 19.03
C ILE A 143 5.04 7.46 20.42
N GLY A 144 4.47 6.39 20.95
CA GLY A 144 3.89 6.41 22.28
C GLY A 144 3.37 5.04 22.70
N HIS A 145 2.74 5.03 23.87
CA HIS A 145 2.01 3.89 24.35
C HIS A 145 0.51 4.15 24.20
N ASN A 146 -0.26 3.14 23.83
CA ASN A 146 -1.72 3.23 23.82
C ASN A 146 -2.25 3.12 25.27
N HIS A 147 -2.22 4.22 26.02
CA HIS A 147 -2.68 4.24 27.42
C HIS A 147 -4.15 4.59 27.61
N ARG A 148 -4.89 4.90 26.55
CA ARG A 148 -6.23 5.46 26.71
C ARG A 148 -7.28 4.38 26.61
N LEU A 149 -7.87 4.13 27.74
CA LEU A 149 -9.14 3.44 28.06
C LEU A 149 -9.03 2.09 28.76
N GLY A 150 -8.34 2.04 29.92
CA GLY A 150 -8.71 1.09 31.00
C GLY A 150 -8.74 -0.41 30.70
N LEU A 151 -8.34 -0.84 29.53
CA LEU A 151 -8.19 -2.24 29.20
C LEU A 151 -6.71 -2.58 29.18
N LEU A 152 -6.34 -3.46 30.07
CA LEU A 152 -4.97 -3.94 30.36
C LEU A 152 -4.24 -4.58 29.14
N GLU A 153 -4.87 -4.64 27.98
CA GLU A 153 -4.37 -5.42 26.85
C GLU A 153 -3.43 -4.68 25.89
N ASP A 154 -3.22 -3.37 26.02
CA ASP A 154 -2.50 -2.61 25.02
C ASP A 154 -1.31 -1.80 25.52
N PHE A 155 -0.47 -2.39 26.36
CA PHE A 155 0.85 -1.83 26.74
C PHE A 155 1.92 -1.97 25.64
N SER A 156 1.55 -2.23 24.39
CA SER A 156 2.52 -2.36 23.32
C SER A 156 3.02 -1.00 22.86
N ARG A 157 4.34 -0.85 22.80
CA ARG A 157 5.04 0.26 22.15
C ARG A 157 4.64 0.30 20.69
N LYS A 158 4.20 1.44 20.15
CA LYS A 158 3.74 1.54 18.76
C LYS A 158 4.09 2.88 18.15
N GLY A 159 4.50 2.82 16.89
CA GLY A 159 4.38 3.93 15.98
C GLY A 159 2.93 4.06 15.52
N GLU A 160 2.48 5.27 15.28
CA GLU A 160 1.18 5.54 14.71
C GLU A 160 1.27 6.74 13.77
N LEU A 161 0.69 6.58 12.60
CA LEU A 161 0.53 7.66 11.63
C LEU A 161 -0.83 8.29 11.84
N ILE A 162 -0.84 9.56 12.24
CA ILE A 162 -2.07 10.32 12.48
C ILE A 162 -2.27 11.32 11.35
N LEU A 163 -3.50 11.40 10.83
CA LEU A 163 -3.92 12.41 9.87
C LEU A 163 -5.22 13.06 10.34
N PRO A 164 -5.27 14.40 10.38
CA PRO A 164 -6.52 15.13 10.47
C PRO A 164 -7.38 14.84 9.24
N LEU A 165 -8.69 14.77 9.44
CA LEU A 165 -9.68 14.58 8.37
C LEU A 165 -10.39 15.91 8.11
N HIS A 166 -10.76 16.16 6.87
CA HIS A 166 -11.51 17.34 6.45
C HIS A 166 -13.01 17.11 6.45
N THR A 167 -13.41 15.87 6.27
CA THR A 167 -14.81 15.47 6.26
C THR A 167 -15.05 14.36 7.28
N ASN A 168 -16.31 14.04 7.52
CA ASN A 168 -16.70 12.89 8.32
C ASN A 168 -17.20 11.74 7.41
N GLU A 169 -16.60 11.64 6.23
CA GLU A 169 -16.98 10.66 5.22
C GLU A 169 -16.04 9.45 5.24
N ILE A 170 -16.64 8.28 5.21
CA ILE A 170 -15.90 7.01 5.19
C ILE A 170 -14.98 6.88 3.96
N GLN A 171 -15.34 7.53 2.85
CA GLN A 171 -14.53 7.53 1.62
C GLN A 171 -13.17 8.21 1.83
N GLU A 172 -13.11 9.33 2.56
CA GLU A 172 -11.86 10.01 2.87
C GLU A 172 -10.90 9.11 3.66
N CYS A 173 -11.44 8.36 4.64
CA CYS A 173 -10.65 7.38 5.40
C CYS A 173 -10.07 6.29 4.48
N TYR A 174 -10.86 5.82 3.52
CA TYR A 174 -10.43 4.81 2.57
C TYR A 174 -9.34 5.33 1.62
N ASP A 175 -9.49 6.55 1.12
CA ASP A 175 -8.52 7.19 0.24
C ASP A 175 -7.16 7.37 0.95
N ILE A 176 -7.17 7.84 2.19
CA ILE A 176 -5.96 7.97 3.02
C ILE A 176 -5.30 6.60 3.25
N ALA A 177 -6.07 5.60 3.67
CA ALA A 177 -5.54 4.26 3.88
C ALA A 177 -4.91 3.69 2.61
N THR A 178 -5.54 3.93 1.44
CA THR A 178 -5.02 3.50 0.14
C THR A 178 -3.71 4.19 -0.21
N VAL A 179 -3.61 5.51 -0.02
CA VAL A 179 -2.38 6.27 -0.29
C VAL A 179 -1.23 5.78 0.60
N LEU A 180 -1.48 5.56 1.90
CA LEU A 180 -0.44 5.07 2.81
C LEU A 180 -0.07 3.60 2.55
N CYS A 181 -1.01 2.77 2.13
CA CYS A 181 -0.71 1.41 1.69
C CYS A 181 0.21 1.41 0.46
N ARG A 182 -0.08 2.25 -0.54
CA ARG A 182 0.77 2.42 -1.73
C ARG A 182 2.14 2.98 -1.40
N LEU A 183 2.23 3.93 -0.45
CA LEU A 183 3.51 4.41 0.06
C LEU A 183 4.32 3.24 0.62
N ALA A 184 3.72 2.44 1.49
CA ALA A 184 4.40 1.29 2.08
C ALA A 184 4.81 0.25 1.01
N MET A 185 3.93 -0.06 0.04
CA MET A 185 4.26 -0.93 -1.09
C MET A 185 5.47 -0.41 -1.86
N PHE A 186 5.49 0.88 -2.19
CA PHE A 186 6.59 1.49 -2.92
C PHE A 186 7.91 1.43 -2.13
N MET A 187 7.85 1.79 -0.84
CA MET A 187 9.01 1.85 0.03
C MET A 187 9.61 0.47 0.33
N THR A 188 8.79 -0.55 0.43
CA THR A 188 9.22 -1.91 0.77
C THR A 188 9.40 -2.80 -0.45
N SER A 189 8.87 -2.40 -1.61
CA SER A 189 8.75 -3.22 -2.83
C SER A 189 7.95 -4.51 -2.63
N HIS A 190 6.98 -4.46 -1.71
CA HIS A 190 6.05 -5.55 -1.45
C HIS A 190 4.63 -5.14 -1.81
N THR A 191 3.87 -6.06 -2.41
CA THR A 191 2.47 -5.83 -2.79
C THR A 191 1.48 -6.32 -1.72
N ASP A 192 1.94 -7.11 -0.78
CA ASP A 192 1.16 -7.70 0.31
C ASP A 192 1.26 -6.91 1.63
N ILE A 193 1.29 -5.59 1.53
CA ILE A 193 1.32 -4.71 2.70
C ILE A 193 -0.01 -4.75 3.44
N LEU A 194 0.08 -4.99 4.74
CA LEU A 194 -1.06 -4.98 5.63
C LEU A 194 -0.81 -4.03 6.80
N PHE A 195 -1.87 -3.35 7.23
CA PHE A 195 -1.90 -2.56 8.44
C PHE A 195 -2.38 -3.41 9.61
N LYS A 196 -1.81 -3.19 10.77
CA LYS A 196 -2.26 -3.89 11.99
C LYS A 196 -3.63 -3.40 12.44
N ARG A 197 -3.84 -2.09 12.40
CA ARG A 197 -5.07 -1.45 12.85
C ARG A 197 -5.22 -0.06 12.29
N ILE A 198 -6.46 0.35 12.04
CA ILE A 198 -6.83 1.72 11.76
C ILE A 198 -7.89 2.17 12.76
N THR A 199 -7.63 3.29 13.42
CA THR A 199 -8.45 3.84 14.51
C THR A 199 -8.97 5.21 14.13
N LEU A 200 -10.23 5.48 14.44
CA LEU A 200 -10.83 6.80 14.27
C LEU A 200 -10.88 7.53 15.61
N TYR A 201 -10.51 8.79 15.60
CA TYR A 201 -10.47 9.65 16.77
C TYR A 201 -11.37 10.88 16.58
N ARG A 202 -11.91 11.35 17.70
CA ARG A 202 -12.50 12.67 17.84
C ARG A 202 -11.71 13.43 18.89
N LYS A 203 -10.99 14.47 18.48
CA LYS A 203 -9.95 15.10 19.29
C LYS A 203 -8.90 14.05 19.66
N GLU A 204 -8.82 13.65 20.93
CA GLU A 204 -7.87 12.65 21.44
C GLU A 204 -8.57 11.33 21.85
N VAL A 205 -9.90 11.25 21.69
CA VAL A 205 -10.70 10.10 22.13
C VAL A 205 -10.97 9.18 20.96
N ARG A 206 -10.69 7.89 21.14
CA ARG A 206 -11.08 6.86 20.15
C ARG A 206 -12.57 6.73 20.08
N VAL A 207 -13.13 6.86 18.87
CA VAL A 207 -14.55 6.78 18.59
C VAL A 207 -14.94 5.59 17.72
N GLY A 208 -13.97 4.91 17.09
CA GLY A 208 -14.26 3.75 16.27
C GLY A 208 -13.03 3.09 15.69
N TRP A 209 -13.29 2.02 14.96
CA TRP A 209 -12.30 1.29 14.15
C TRP A 209 -12.74 1.30 12.70
N PHE A 210 -11.79 1.51 11.83
CA PHE A 210 -11.98 1.44 10.39
C PHE A 210 -11.39 0.14 9.87
N TYR A 211 -12.15 -0.59 9.06
CA TYR A 211 -11.78 -1.86 8.46
C TYR A 211 -11.77 -1.75 6.94
N CYS A 212 -10.69 -2.18 6.32
CA CYS A 212 -10.53 -2.27 4.87
C CYS A 212 -9.65 -3.49 4.52
N PRO A 213 -9.58 -3.92 3.25
CA PRO A 213 -8.81 -5.10 2.84
C PRO A 213 -7.32 -5.08 3.20
N PHE A 214 -6.79 -3.92 3.58
CA PHE A 214 -5.38 -3.77 3.97
C PHE A 214 -5.13 -4.03 5.46
N ILE A 215 -6.12 -4.52 6.24
CA ILE A 215 -5.99 -4.76 7.68
C ILE A 215 -5.89 -6.24 7.97
N SER A 216 -4.88 -6.60 8.78
CA SER A 216 -4.75 -7.93 9.40
C SER A 216 -4.08 -7.82 10.75
N GLU A 217 -4.57 -8.59 11.73
CA GLU A 217 -3.90 -8.72 13.04
C GLU A 217 -2.51 -9.36 12.90
N ASP A 218 -2.33 -10.20 11.88
CA ASP A 218 -1.08 -10.87 11.54
C ASP A 218 -0.15 -10.01 10.65
N ALA A 219 -0.43 -8.71 10.54
CA ALA A 219 0.42 -7.81 9.76
C ALA A 219 1.85 -7.82 10.30
N VAL A 220 2.79 -8.13 9.42
CA VAL A 220 4.23 -8.21 9.71
C VAL A 220 4.98 -7.09 9.00
N ASP A 221 6.19 -6.83 9.47
CA ASP A 221 7.11 -5.95 8.78
C ASP A 221 7.55 -6.57 7.45
N ARG A 222 7.41 -5.81 6.37
CA ARG A 222 7.87 -6.16 5.02
C ARG A 222 9.06 -5.32 4.58
N TYR A 223 9.64 -4.59 5.50
CA TYR A 223 10.79 -3.74 5.20
C TYR A 223 12.04 -4.59 4.97
N ASN A 224 12.74 -4.34 3.88
CA ASN A 224 13.94 -5.09 3.48
C ASN A 224 15.24 -4.29 3.60
N GLY A 225 15.24 -3.20 4.36
CA GLY A 225 16.43 -2.41 4.64
C GLY A 225 16.92 -1.49 3.50
N LEU A 226 16.25 -1.46 2.34
CA LEU A 226 16.71 -0.74 1.15
C LEU A 226 16.89 0.77 1.34
N PHE A 227 16.24 1.35 2.34
CA PHE A 227 16.25 2.79 2.57
C PHE A 227 16.84 3.18 3.93
N TYR A 228 17.43 2.22 4.66
CA TYR A 228 17.88 2.44 6.04
C TYR A 228 19.06 3.42 6.16
N GLU A 229 19.84 3.60 5.08
CA GLU A 229 21.05 4.42 5.09
C GLU A 229 20.84 5.84 4.55
N PHE A 230 19.63 6.18 4.10
CA PHE A 230 19.34 7.48 3.52
C PHE A 230 18.46 8.35 4.39
N ASP A 231 18.67 9.64 4.25
CA ASP A 231 17.72 10.66 4.69
C ASP A 231 16.51 10.71 3.73
N ILE A 232 15.77 9.58 3.72
CA ILE A 232 14.58 9.41 2.88
C ILE A 232 13.49 10.38 3.27
N MET A 233 13.50 10.87 4.52
CA MET A 233 12.47 11.75 5.05
C MET A 233 12.30 13.01 4.22
N LYS A 234 13.37 13.53 3.62
CA LYS A 234 13.30 14.70 2.71
C LYS A 234 12.50 14.44 1.43
N TYR A 235 12.36 13.17 1.02
CA TYR A 235 11.66 12.78 -0.20
C TYR A 235 10.23 12.32 0.06
N ILE A 236 9.88 11.95 1.29
CA ILE A 236 8.54 11.46 1.64
C ILE A 236 7.42 12.44 1.24
N PRO A 237 7.54 13.77 1.45
CA PRO A 237 6.50 14.71 1.02
C PRO A 237 6.23 14.64 -0.48
N LYS A 238 7.30 14.63 -1.30
CA LYS A 238 7.21 14.53 -2.76
C LYS A 238 6.60 13.19 -3.18
N LEU A 239 7.03 12.11 -2.53
CA LEU A 239 6.56 10.77 -2.79
C LEU A 239 5.05 10.64 -2.47
N LEU A 240 4.62 11.12 -1.31
CA LEU A 240 3.21 11.14 -0.91
C LEU A 240 2.35 11.94 -1.88
N ASN A 241 2.77 13.14 -2.26
CA ASN A 241 2.06 13.97 -3.24
C ASN A 241 1.86 13.23 -4.56
N ASN A 242 2.91 12.62 -5.08
CA ASN A 242 2.84 11.95 -6.37
C ASN A 242 2.02 10.65 -6.30
N ILE A 243 2.11 9.90 -5.19
CA ILE A 243 1.25 8.73 -4.94
C ILE A 243 -0.22 9.14 -4.82
N ALA A 244 -0.51 10.22 -4.10
CA ALA A 244 -1.88 10.71 -3.93
C ALA A 244 -2.50 11.21 -5.25
N LEU A 245 -1.68 11.74 -6.16
CA LEU A 245 -2.10 12.18 -7.50
C LEU A 245 -2.16 11.06 -8.53
N ASP A 246 -1.63 9.86 -8.21
CA ASP A 246 -1.61 8.73 -9.14
C ASP A 246 -2.97 8.01 -9.23
N SER A 247 -3.92 8.65 -9.91
CA SER A 247 -5.27 8.11 -10.13
C SER A 247 -5.31 6.79 -10.92
N GLY A 248 -4.24 6.49 -11.66
CA GLY A 248 -4.15 5.29 -12.51
C GLY A 248 -3.43 4.11 -11.86
N ASN A 249 -3.09 4.17 -10.58
CA ASN A 249 -2.33 3.13 -9.86
C ASN A 249 -1.00 2.72 -10.53
N LYS A 250 -0.37 3.64 -11.26
CA LYS A 250 0.85 3.38 -12.03
C LYS A 250 1.98 2.88 -11.15
N ILE A 251 2.08 3.45 -9.92
CA ILE A 251 3.09 3.05 -8.94
C ILE A 251 2.90 1.59 -8.52
N THR A 252 1.67 1.18 -8.20
CA THR A 252 1.39 -0.20 -7.81
C THR A 252 1.67 -1.18 -8.95
N GLN A 253 1.34 -0.78 -10.19
CA GLN A 253 1.62 -1.60 -11.38
C GLN A 253 3.11 -1.67 -11.74
N SER A 254 3.90 -0.68 -11.31
CA SER A 254 5.34 -0.62 -11.56
C SER A 254 6.18 -1.31 -10.48
N ILE A 255 5.59 -1.69 -9.35
CA ILE A 255 6.32 -2.43 -8.32
C ILE A 255 6.54 -3.85 -8.84
N PRO A 256 7.80 -4.31 -8.94
CA PRO A 256 8.09 -5.67 -9.31
C PRO A 256 7.43 -6.64 -8.33
N LEU A 257 6.53 -7.48 -8.83
CA LEU A 257 5.73 -8.37 -8.02
C LEU A 257 6.59 -9.32 -7.19
N GLY A 258 6.21 -9.48 -5.91
CA GLY A 258 6.59 -10.63 -5.12
C GLY A 258 8.00 -10.61 -4.56
N HIS A 259 8.35 -9.65 -3.71
CA HIS A 259 9.44 -9.87 -2.79
C HIS A 259 9.01 -10.84 -1.74
N LEU A 260 9.34 -12.02 -1.98
CA LEU A 260 9.13 -13.15 -1.14
C LEU A 260 10.27 -13.15 -0.12
N GLY A 261 9.98 -13.36 1.12
CA GLY A 261 10.95 -13.37 2.21
C GLY A 261 12.06 -14.44 2.09
N ASN A 262 12.22 -15.06 0.92
CA ASN A 262 13.28 -15.99 0.62
C ASN A 262 14.05 -15.52 -0.62
N PHE A 263 15.31 -15.13 -0.44
CA PHE A 263 16.20 -14.67 -1.50
C PHE A 263 16.30 -15.65 -2.68
N ASP A 264 16.28 -16.96 -2.40
CA ASP A 264 16.34 -17.99 -3.44
C ASP A 264 15.12 -18.03 -4.36
N SER A 265 13.95 -17.59 -3.89
CA SER A 265 12.72 -17.54 -4.71
C SER A 265 12.66 -16.33 -5.65
N MET A 266 13.58 -15.39 -5.51
CA MET A 266 13.65 -14.20 -6.37
C MET A 266 14.21 -14.50 -7.76
N PHE A 267 15.01 -15.56 -7.92
CA PHE A 267 15.70 -15.89 -9.16
C PHE A 267 15.02 -17.03 -9.89
N THR A 268 13.89 -16.72 -10.53
CA THR A 268 13.10 -17.69 -11.31
C THR A 268 12.79 -17.15 -12.70
N PRO A 269 12.57 -18.05 -13.69
CA PRO A 269 12.11 -17.63 -15.02
C PRO A 269 10.80 -16.81 -14.97
N GLN A 270 9.85 -17.17 -14.11
CA GLN A 270 8.61 -16.44 -13.94
C GLN A 270 8.90 -15.00 -13.48
N ARG A 271 9.72 -14.83 -12.46
CA ARG A 271 10.10 -13.51 -11.95
C ARG A 271 10.78 -12.65 -12.99
N PHE A 272 11.66 -13.26 -13.81
CA PHE A 272 12.28 -12.56 -14.92
C PHE A 272 11.26 -12.03 -15.92
N VAL A 273 10.25 -12.82 -16.27
CA VAL A 273 9.17 -12.39 -17.19
C VAL A 273 8.35 -11.25 -16.55
N GLU A 274 8.03 -11.34 -15.27
CA GLU A 274 7.32 -10.27 -14.54
C GLU A 274 8.11 -8.96 -14.56
N GLN A 275 9.44 -9.01 -14.38
CA GLN A 275 10.31 -7.83 -14.51
C GLN A 275 10.28 -7.24 -15.93
N ILE A 276 10.29 -8.07 -16.97
CA ILE A 276 10.17 -7.58 -18.36
C ILE A 276 8.83 -6.89 -18.58
N VAL A 277 7.72 -7.47 -18.11
CA VAL A 277 6.38 -6.87 -18.22
C VAL A 277 6.33 -5.52 -17.49
N ALA A 278 6.89 -5.45 -16.28
CA ALA A 278 6.97 -4.20 -15.53
C ALA A 278 7.83 -3.14 -16.25
N PHE A 279 8.94 -3.55 -16.84
CA PHE A 279 9.80 -2.67 -17.63
C PHE A 279 9.08 -2.13 -18.87
N GLU A 280 8.45 -3.00 -19.68
CA GLU A 280 7.71 -2.61 -20.89
C GLU A 280 6.56 -1.65 -20.54
N TYR A 281 5.84 -1.90 -19.44
CA TYR A 281 4.81 -1.00 -18.93
C TYR A 281 5.37 0.39 -18.56
N LEU A 282 6.47 0.44 -17.78
CA LEU A 282 7.09 1.70 -17.38
C LEU A 282 7.66 2.47 -18.58
N PHE A 283 8.26 1.76 -19.53
CA PHE A 283 8.78 2.37 -20.77
C PHE A 283 7.65 3.05 -21.56
N ASP A 284 6.52 2.37 -21.74
CA ASP A 284 5.35 2.95 -22.39
C ASP A 284 4.86 4.21 -21.65
N LYS A 285 4.79 4.20 -20.32
CA LYS A 285 4.33 5.36 -19.54
C LYS A 285 5.29 6.55 -19.56
N LEU A 286 6.60 6.29 -19.56
CA LEU A 286 7.62 7.34 -19.56
C LEU A 286 7.87 7.91 -20.97
N GLU A 287 7.86 7.05 -22.00
CA GLU A 287 8.33 7.36 -23.35
C GLU A 287 7.25 7.10 -24.41
N HIS A 288 5.97 7.23 -24.04
CA HIS A 288 4.81 6.89 -24.88
C HIS A 288 4.90 7.38 -26.34
N LYS A 289 5.36 8.62 -26.56
CA LYS A 289 5.54 9.17 -27.92
C LYS A 289 6.60 8.44 -28.74
N LYS A 290 7.65 7.91 -28.10
CA LYS A 290 8.71 7.15 -28.74
C LYS A 290 8.27 5.73 -29.04
N ALA A 291 7.56 5.10 -28.11
CA ALA A 291 7.01 3.76 -28.28
C ALA A 291 6.02 3.69 -29.45
N GLN A 292 5.14 4.69 -29.58
CA GLN A 292 4.17 4.72 -30.68
C GLN A 292 4.78 4.98 -32.07
N ASN A 293 5.80 5.84 -32.14
CA ASN A 293 6.33 6.29 -33.42
C ASN A 293 7.45 5.40 -34.01
N LEU A 294 8.09 4.55 -33.19
CA LEU A 294 9.32 3.89 -33.59
C LEU A 294 9.31 2.36 -33.50
N GLN A 295 8.22 1.73 -33.00
CA GLN A 295 8.18 0.27 -32.76
C GLN A 295 9.51 -0.24 -32.19
N PHE A 296 9.96 0.31 -31.07
CA PHE A 296 11.19 -0.10 -30.45
C PHE A 296 11.09 -1.57 -30.02
N PRO A 297 11.92 -2.46 -30.54
CA PRO A 297 12.02 -3.80 -29.98
C PRO A 297 12.62 -3.71 -28.57
N LEU A 298 12.25 -4.61 -27.68
CA LEU A 298 12.71 -4.67 -26.28
C LEU A 298 14.21 -4.37 -26.09
N LYS A 299 15.07 -4.89 -26.98
CA LYS A 299 16.53 -4.60 -26.93
C LYS A 299 16.81 -3.09 -26.98
N LYS A 300 16.13 -2.37 -27.88
CA LYS A 300 16.34 -0.92 -28.06
C LYS A 300 15.77 -0.10 -26.90
N GLU A 301 14.66 -0.54 -26.34
CA GLU A 301 14.07 0.08 -25.15
C GLU A 301 15.02 -0.06 -23.94
N LEU A 302 15.52 -1.26 -23.70
CA LEU A 302 16.50 -1.53 -22.64
C LEU A 302 17.80 -0.72 -22.84
N GLU A 303 18.33 -0.73 -24.07
CA GLU A 303 19.56 0.00 -24.42
C GLU A 303 19.37 1.51 -24.18
N TYR A 304 18.22 2.06 -24.57
CA TYR A 304 17.88 3.45 -24.32
C TYR A 304 17.84 3.75 -22.83
N MET A 305 17.12 2.96 -22.03
CA MET A 305 16.99 3.21 -20.59
C MET A 305 18.30 2.98 -19.81
N PHE A 306 19.11 2.00 -20.18
CA PHE A 306 20.45 1.84 -19.56
C PHE A 306 21.41 3.00 -19.89
N ASN A 307 21.24 3.64 -21.06
CA ASN A 307 21.99 4.86 -21.39
C ASN A 307 21.48 6.10 -20.62
N GLU A 308 20.19 6.14 -20.25
CA GLU A 308 19.63 7.17 -19.35
C GLU A 308 20.15 7.03 -17.91
N TYR A 309 20.50 5.78 -17.49
CA TYR A 309 20.99 5.48 -16.14
C TYR A 309 22.38 4.78 -16.17
N PRO A 310 23.42 5.45 -16.69
CA PRO A 310 24.74 4.82 -16.89
C PRO A 310 25.40 4.38 -15.57
N GLN A 311 25.03 4.97 -14.44
CA GLN A 311 25.50 4.59 -13.11
C GLN A 311 25.18 3.13 -12.76
N LEU A 312 24.12 2.54 -13.32
CA LEU A 312 23.79 1.13 -13.10
C LEU A 312 24.85 0.18 -13.68
N LEU A 313 25.58 0.62 -14.71
CA LEU A 313 26.61 -0.15 -15.39
C LEU A 313 28.02 0.23 -14.97
N SER A 314 28.19 1.29 -14.17
CA SER A 314 29.51 1.85 -13.82
C SER A 314 30.44 0.87 -13.09
N GLN A 315 29.87 -0.09 -12.36
CA GLN A 315 30.62 -1.12 -11.63
C GLN A 315 30.82 -2.40 -12.45
N THR A 316 30.47 -2.37 -13.73
CA THR A 316 30.52 -3.52 -14.62
C THR A 316 31.36 -3.23 -15.83
N ASN A 317 31.93 -4.28 -16.45
CA ASN A 317 32.60 -4.18 -17.75
C ASN A 317 31.61 -4.40 -18.91
N LEU A 318 30.28 -4.20 -18.65
CA LEU A 318 29.24 -4.44 -19.64
C LEU A 318 28.72 -3.10 -20.21
N SER A 319 28.56 -3.06 -21.53
CA SER A 319 27.84 -1.95 -22.19
C SER A 319 26.33 -2.15 -22.13
N ALA A 320 25.58 -1.06 -22.24
CA ALA A 320 24.12 -1.07 -22.35
C ALA A 320 23.64 -2.03 -23.47
N GLU A 321 24.30 -2.02 -24.63
CA GLU A 321 24.01 -2.91 -25.75
C GLU A 321 24.18 -4.39 -25.36
N LYS A 322 25.28 -4.74 -24.70
CA LYS A 322 25.57 -6.14 -24.31
C LYS A 322 24.55 -6.66 -23.31
N VAL A 323 24.23 -5.87 -22.26
CA VAL A 323 23.22 -6.22 -21.25
C VAL A 323 21.84 -6.38 -21.88
N SER A 324 21.42 -5.42 -22.71
CA SER A 324 20.14 -5.43 -23.37
C SER A 324 19.96 -6.64 -24.30
N ASN A 325 21.05 -7.01 -25.00
CA ASN A 325 21.03 -8.18 -25.86
C ASN A 325 20.91 -9.49 -25.06
N GLN A 326 21.64 -9.61 -23.93
CA GLN A 326 21.53 -10.78 -23.06
C GLN A 326 20.11 -10.93 -22.46
N ILE A 327 19.54 -9.84 -21.96
CA ILE A 327 18.16 -9.83 -21.41
C ILE A 327 17.15 -10.27 -22.49
N LYS A 328 17.27 -9.73 -23.72
CA LYS A 328 16.42 -10.12 -24.84
C LYS A 328 16.52 -11.61 -25.15
N GLU A 329 17.74 -12.18 -25.19
CA GLU A 329 17.96 -13.60 -25.52
C GLU A 329 17.38 -14.51 -24.42
N ILE A 330 17.52 -14.16 -23.15
CA ILE A 330 16.89 -14.91 -22.05
C ILE A 330 15.35 -14.88 -22.20
N ARG A 331 14.75 -13.69 -22.43
CA ARG A 331 13.30 -13.56 -22.67
C ARG A 331 12.83 -14.45 -23.83
N ARG A 332 13.57 -14.41 -24.94
CA ARG A 332 13.24 -15.21 -26.13
C ARG A 332 13.25 -16.70 -25.81
N THR A 333 14.26 -17.17 -25.12
CA THR A 333 14.39 -18.58 -24.74
C THR A 333 13.26 -19.03 -23.80
N ILE A 334 12.89 -18.22 -22.81
CA ILE A 334 11.76 -18.50 -21.93
C ILE A 334 10.44 -18.52 -22.69
N ALA A 335 10.22 -17.53 -23.58
CA ALA A 335 9.00 -17.43 -24.38
C ALA A 335 8.80 -18.62 -25.33
N HIS A 336 9.87 -19.29 -25.77
CA HIS A 336 9.82 -20.51 -26.57
C HIS A 336 9.71 -21.81 -25.74
N GLY A 337 9.46 -21.71 -24.42
CA GLY A 337 9.26 -22.88 -23.56
C GLY A 337 10.52 -23.54 -23.04
N TYR A 338 11.67 -22.91 -23.21
CA TYR A 338 12.95 -23.43 -22.74
C TYR A 338 13.38 -22.87 -21.36
N ALA A 339 12.39 -22.47 -20.55
CA ALA A 339 12.62 -21.91 -19.23
C ALA A 339 13.46 -22.80 -18.28
N TYR A 340 13.31 -24.11 -18.41
CA TYR A 340 14.03 -25.10 -17.61
C TYR A 340 15.54 -25.20 -17.93
N TYR A 341 16.00 -24.65 -19.03
CA TYR A 341 17.44 -24.57 -19.33
C TYR A 341 18.16 -23.45 -18.61
N TYR A 342 17.41 -22.50 -18.00
CA TYR A 342 18.00 -21.43 -17.20
C TYR A 342 17.95 -21.78 -15.71
N ASP A 343 19.11 -22.06 -15.16
CA ASP A 343 19.27 -22.18 -13.71
C ASP A 343 19.55 -20.79 -13.12
N PHE A 344 18.52 -19.98 -13.07
CA PHE A 344 18.62 -18.64 -12.46
C PHE A 344 19.11 -18.68 -11.02
N LYS A 345 18.98 -19.81 -10.34
CA LYS A 345 19.39 -19.95 -8.95
C LYS A 345 20.92 -20.08 -8.83
N ASN A 346 21.58 -20.77 -9.75
CA ASN A 346 23.01 -21.06 -9.68
C ASN A 346 23.83 -20.27 -10.72
N ASP A 347 23.23 -19.77 -11.80
CA ASP A 347 23.91 -18.97 -12.80
C ASP A 347 24.08 -17.53 -12.35
N ARG A 348 25.31 -17.17 -11.96
CA ARG A 348 25.67 -15.80 -11.53
C ARG A 348 25.37 -14.74 -12.57
N SER A 349 25.50 -15.06 -13.86
CA SER A 349 25.26 -14.10 -14.94
C SER A 349 23.77 -13.73 -15.04
N SER A 350 22.90 -14.74 -15.03
CA SER A 350 21.45 -14.51 -15.06
C SER A 350 20.92 -13.81 -13.81
N LYS A 351 21.42 -14.17 -12.61
CA LYS A 351 21.15 -13.42 -11.37
C LYS A 351 21.50 -11.95 -11.48
N TYR A 352 22.70 -11.69 -11.97
CA TYR A 352 23.18 -10.32 -12.11
C TYR A 352 22.31 -9.51 -13.07
N LEU A 353 21.90 -10.10 -14.20
CA LEU A 353 20.99 -9.43 -15.14
C LEU A 353 19.63 -9.13 -14.54
N MET A 354 19.08 -10.03 -13.71
CA MET A 354 17.84 -9.79 -12.99
C MET A 354 17.96 -8.64 -11.98
N ILE A 355 19.09 -8.57 -11.26
CA ILE A 355 19.38 -7.46 -10.33
C ILE A 355 19.47 -6.13 -11.08
N LEU A 356 20.19 -6.11 -12.21
CA LEU A 356 20.30 -4.90 -13.04
C LEU A 356 18.94 -4.44 -13.57
N LEU A 357 18.12 -5.38 -14.02
CA LEU A 357 16.77 -5.09 -14.51
C LEU A 357 15.88 -4.56 -13.38
N ASP A 358 15.96 -5.12 -12.17
CA ASP A 358 15.22 -4.63 -11.01
C ASP A 358 15.64 -3.20 -10.64
N LYS A 359 16.96 -2.93 -10.63
CA LYS A 359 17.49 -1.57 -10.42
C LYS A 359 16.98 -0.59 -11.47
N LEU A 360 16.95 -0.98 -12.74
CA LEU A 360 16.46 -0.16 -13.83
C LEU A 360 14.96 0.15 -13.65
N ILE A 361 14.14 -0.85 -13.35
CA ILE A 361 12.71 -0.69 -13.07
C ILE A 361 12.49 0.29 -11.92
N ARG A 362 13.30 0.26 -10.88
CA ARG A 362 13.22 1.20 -9.76
C ARG A 362 13.56 2.63 -10.15
N CYS A 363 14.62 2.82 -10.94
CA CYS A 363 14.94 4.14 -11.49
C CYS A 363 13.77 4.69 -12.31
N MET A 364 13.17 3.85 -13.15
CA MET A 364 12.02 4.22 -13.98
C MET A 364 10.79 4.53 -13.12
N SER A 365 10.53 3.74 -12.08
CA SER A 365 9.43 3.99 -11.14
C SER A 365 9.59 5.32 -10.42
N LEU A 366 10.79 5.64 -9.93
CA LEU A 366 11.10 6.93 -9.31
C LEU A 366 10.90 8.09 -10.29
N LYS A 367 11.33 7.94 -11.56
CA LYS A 367 11.11 8.94 -12.60
C LYS A 367 9.61 9.14 -12.89
N LEU A 368 8.86 8.05 -12.95
CA LEU A 368 7.40 8.09 -13.19
C LEU A 368 6.68 8.89 -12.12
N ILE A 369 7.09 8.78 -10.86
CA ILE A 369 6.53 9.55 -9.75
C ILE A 369 7.19 10.93 -9.57
N GLY A 370 7.97 11.39 -10.54
CA GLY A 370 8.43 12.78 -10.65
C GLY A 370 9.77 13.09 -9.98
N PHE A 371 10.60 12.08 -9.69
CA PHE A 371 11.98 12.33 -9.25
C PHE A 371 12.86 12.76 -10.41
N SER A 372 13.78 13.68 -10.13
CA SER A 372 14.81 14.06 -11.10
C SER A 372 15.88 12.96 -11.23
N ASN A 373 16.67 12.99 -12.30
CA ASN A 373 17.78 12.05 -12.46
C ASN A 373 18.82 12.19 -11.35
N ASP A 374 19.03 13.42 -10.83
CA ASP A 374 19.93 13.66 -9.69
C ASP A 374 19.39 13.02 -8.40
N ASP A 375 18.07 13.18 -8.12
CA ASP A 375 17.44 12.51 -6.99
C ASP A 375 17.57 10.98 -7.11
N ILE A 376 17.32 10.43 -8.31
CA ILE A 376 17.43 8.99 -8.58
C ILE A 376 18.86 8.50 -8.37
N SER A 377 19.85 9.25 -8.85
CA SER A 377 21.27 8.91 -8.65
C SER A 377 21.65 8.90 -7.17
N ASN A 378 21.07 9.77 -6.36
CA ASN A 378 21.26 9.77 -4.91
C ASN A 378 20.54 8.63 -4.19
N PHE A 379 19.49 8.07 -4.78
CA PHE A 379 18.73 6.96 -4.20
C PHE A 379 19.32 5.59 -4.48
N MET A 380 20.05 5.43 -5.58
CA MET A 380 20.45 4.11 -6.14
C MET A 380 21.77 3.50 -5.66
N PRO A 381 22.71 4.20 -4.96
CA PRO A 381 24.02 3.64 -4.65
C PRO A 381 24.01 2.36 -3.81
N PHE A 382 22.93 2.02 -3.15
CA PHE A 382 22.86 1.10 -2.00
C PHE A 382 22.07 -0.17 -2.24
N TYR A 383 21.94 -0.56 -3.49
CA TYR A 383 21.48 -1.88 -3.81
C TYR A 383 22.65 -2.86 -3.76
N PRO A 384 22.65 -3.88 -2.86
CA PRO A 384 23.68 -4.88 -2.81
C PRO A 384 23.80 -5.67 -4.12
#